data_7fac17cca6558747401ec687aacb6421
#
_entry.id   7fac17cca6558747401ec687aacb6421
#
_cell.length_a   1.000
_cell.length_b   1.000
_cell.length_c   1.000
_cell.angle_alpha   90.00
_cell.angle_beta   90.00
_cell.angle_gamma   90.00
#
_symmetry.space_group_name_H-M   'P 1'
#
loop_
_entity.id
_entity.type
_entity.pdbx_description
1 polymer ?
#
loop_
_entity_poly.entity_id
_entity_poly.type
_entity_poly.pdbx_seq_one_letter_code
_entity_poly.pdbx_strand_id
1 'polypeptide(L)'
;MPKWKLTTEFTFDAAHFIRDYDGPCGRLHGHTYRVRVEAVAHQLQGSAYCPHPVMVADFRTLRWAKRDVLKGGLDHCLLNEVLPEGYETTAEMIAQYIYDKTKKEVPEGVRLKVAISETPDSWVEYEDDAE
;
A
#
# COMPACT_ATOMS: atom_id res chain seq x y z
N MET A 1 25.80 -1.16 -8.70
CA MET A 1 25.39 -2.06 -7.61
C MET A 1 24.17 -2.89 -8.05
N PRO A 2 24.17 -4.19 -7.75
CA PRO A 2 22.98 -4.97 -8.02
C PRO A 2 21.80 -4.48 -7.20
N LYS A 3 20.62 -4.72 -7.72
CA LYS A 3 19.38 -4.31 -7.11
C LYS A 3 18.30 -5.33 -7.43
N TRP A 4 17.51 -5.69 -6.43
CA TRP A 4 16.36 -6.57 -6.60
C TRP A 4 15.10 -5.81 -6.21
N LYS A 5 14.05 -5.99 -6.99
CA LYS A 5 12.74 -5.41 -6.71
C LYS A 5 11.72 -6.52 -6.60
N LEU A 6 11.02 -6.55 -5.47
CA LEU A 6 9.93 -7.46 -5.20
C LEU A 6 8.64 -6.69 -5.33
N THR A 7 7.69 -7.17 -6.12
CA THR A 7 6.42 -6.49 -6.36
C THR A 7 5.26 -7.40 -6.05
N THR A 8 4.28 -6.89 -5.31
CA THR A 8 2.99 -7.54 -5.08
C THR A 8 1.88 -6.60 -5.52
N GLU A 9 0.91 -7.13 -6.25
CA GLU A 9 -0.26 -6.36 -6.70
C GLU A 9 -1.54 -7.01 -6.21
N PHE A 10 -2.53 -6.18 -5.89
CA PHE A 10 -3.87 -6.64 -5.55
C PHE A 10 -4.88 -5.52 -5.81
N THR A 11 -6.16 -5.89 -5.77
CA THR A 11 -7.26 -4.94 -5.91
C THR A 11 -8.16 -5.01 -4.70
N PHE A 12 -8.86 -3.92 -4.43
CA PHE A 12 -9.96 -3.90 -3.47
C PHE A 12 -11.04 -2.93 -3.95
N ASP A 13 -12.26 -3.17 -3.52
CA ASP A 13 -13.40 -2.31 -3.86
C ASP A 13 -13.81 -1.53 -2.63
N ALA A 14 -14.00 -0.23 -2.78
CA ALA A 14 -14.41 0.61 -1.65
C ALA A 14 -15.14 1.85 -2.14
N ALA A 15 -15.97 2.40 -1.27
CA ALA A 15 -16.64 3.66 -1.49
C ALA A 15 -15.94 4.76 -0.69
N HIS A 16 -16.05 5.97 -1.19
CA HIS A 16 -15.56 7.14 -0.48
C HIS A 16 -16.21 8.42 -1.01
N PHE A 17 -15.96 9.51 -0.31
CA PHE A 17 -16.16 10.85 -0.80
C PHE A 17 -15.03 11.74 -0.29
N ILE A 18 -14.65 12.74 -1.08
CA ILE A 18 -13.63 13.71 -0.69
C ILE A 18 -14.32 14.80 0.11
N ARG A 19 -13.98 14.92 1.37
CA ARG A 19 -14.59 15.89 2.28
C ARG A 19 -14.32 17.31 1.80
N ASP A 20 -15.36 18.16 1.80
CA ASP A 20 -15.29 19.58 1.41
C ASP A 20 -14.84 19.82 -0.03
N TYR A 21 -14.98 18.82 -0.90
CA TYR A 21 -14.62 18.94 -2.30
C TYR A 21 -15.83 19.41 -3.11
N ASP A 22 -15.64 20.47 -3.87
CA ASP A 22 -16.67 21.03 -4.75
C ASP A 22 -16.61 20.34 -6.12
N GLY A 23 -17.43 19.34 -6.30
CA GLY A 23 -17.50 18.55 -7.53
C GLY A 23 -17.92 17.11 -7.28
N PRO A 24 -17.93 16.26 -8.34
CA PRO A 24 -18.40 14.87 -8.22
C PRO A 24 -17.64 14.05 -7.18
N CYS A 25 -16.34 14.29 -6.99
CA CYS A 25 -15.54 13.54 -6.03
C CYS A 25 -15.94 13.81 -4.57
N GLY A 26 -16.67 14.90 -4.32
CA GLY A 26 -17.25 15.18 -3.01
C GLY A 26 -18.49 14.37 -2.71
N ARG A 27 -19.05 13.65 -3.68
CA ARG A 27 -20.21 12.81 -3.51
C ARG A 27 -19.80 11.37 -3.27
N LEU A 28 -20.64 10.63 -2.57
CA LEU A 28 -20.41 9.21 -2.33
C LEU A 28 -20.33 8.46 -3.65
N HIS A 29 -19.22 7.75 -3.88
CA HIS A 29 -19.00 6.94 -5.07
C HIS A 29 -18.00 5.84 -4.73
N GLY A 30 -17.79 4.92 -5.66
CA GLY A 30 -16.88 3.79 -5.43
C GLY A 30 -15.91 3.56 -6.57
N HIS A 31 -14.85 2.86 -6.24
CA HIS A 31 -13.81 2.45 -7.19
C HIS A 31 -13.38 1.01 -6.92
N THR A 32 -12.85 0.38 -7.95
CA THR A 32 -11.96 -0.76 -7.77
C THR A 32 -10.54 -0.21 -7.75
N TYR A 33 -9.97 -0.15 -6.56
CA TYR A 33 -8.59 0.32 -6.38
C TYR A 33 -7.61 -0.77 -6.77
N ARG A 34 -6.53 -0.38 -7.42
CA ARG A 34 -5.38 -1.26 -7.68
C ARG A 34 -4.22 -0.80 -6.82
N VAL A 35 -3.58 -1.73 -6.16
CA VAL A 35 -2.45 -1.43 -5.27
C VAL A 35 -1.24 -2.23 -5.73
N ARG A 36 -0.10 -1.54 -5.80
CA ARG A 36 1.19 -2.17 -6.06
C ARG A 36 2.12 -1.82 -4.91
N VAL A 37 2.63 -2.85 -4.27
CA VAL A 37 3.62 -2.71 -3.19
C VAL A 37 4.95 -3.19 -3.72
N GLU A 38 5.97 -2.33 -3.68
CA GLU A 38 7.31 -2.63 -4.17
C GLU A 38 8.31 -2.54 -3.03
N ALA A 39 9.18 -3.54 -2.95
CA ALA A 39 10.28 -3.57 -1.99
C ALA A 39 11.59 -3.73 -2.74
N VAL A 40 12.53 -2.82 -2.51
CA VAL A 40 13.80 -2.77 -3.24
C VAL A 40 14.95 -2.91 -2.25
N ALA A 41 15.93 -3.75 -2.60
CA ALA A 41 17.13 -3.91 -1.80
C ALA A 41 18.35 -4.13 -2.68
N HIS A 42 19.50 -3.71 -2.18
CA HIS A 42 20.81 -3.94 -2.82
C HIS A 42 21.51 -5.14 -2.24
N GLN A 43 21.04 -5.68 -1.15
CA GLN A 43 21.55 -6.88 -0.50
C GLN A 43 20.39 -7.80 -0.15
N LEU A 44 20.62 -9.09 -0.30
CA LEU A 44 19.66 -10.10 0.11
C LEU A 44 19.87 -10.46 1.57
N GLN A 45 18.79 -10.91 2.22
CA GLN A 45 18.82 -11.28 3.63
C GLN A 45 17.93 -12.49 3.90
N GLY A 46 17.99 -13.01 5.09
CA GLY A 46 17.09 -14.07 5.53
C GLY A 46 15.76 -13.52 6.04
N SER A 47 14.90 -14.42 6.45
CA SER A 47 13.62 -14.09 7.06
C SER A 47 13.35 -15.00 8.24
N ALA A 48 12.23 -14.78 8.92
CA ALA A 48 11.77 -15.66 9.99
C ALA A 48 11.50 -17.10 9.52
N TYR A 49 11.31 -17.27 8.20
CA TYR A 49 10.98 -18.56 7.60
C TYR A 49 12.15 -19.21 6.88
N CYS A 50 13.22 -18.46 6.61
CA CYS A 50 14.39 -18.95 5.91
C CYS A 50 15.63 -18.22 6.44
N PRO A 51 16.60 -18.94 7.04
CA PRO A 51 17.77 -18.29 7.63
C PRO A 51 18.83 -17.89 6.60
N HIS A 52 18.72 -18.37 5.36
CA HIS A 52 19.70 -18.07 4.32
C HIS A 52 19.50 -16.66 3.75
N PRO A 53 20.57 -15.90 3.45
CA PRO A 53 20.46 -14.53 2.93
C PRO A 53 20.19 -14.54 1.43
N VAL A 54 19.00 -14.93 1.02
CA VAL A 54 18.62 -15.12 -0.38
C VAL A 54 17.38 -14.34 -0.81
N MET A 55 16.88 -13.44 0.05
CA MET A 55 15.63 -12.74 -0.20
C MET A 55 15.75 -11.23 0.00
N VAL A 56 14.99 -10.45 -0.79
CA VAL A 56 14.75 -9.03 -0.49
C VAL A 56 13.96 -8.94 0.81
N ALA A 57 12.85 -9.63 0.83
CA ALA A 57 11.95 -9.84 1.96
C ALA A 57 11.16 -11.10 1.67
N ASP A 58 10.58 -11.70 2.67
CA ASP A 58 9.70 -12.83 2.44
C ASP A 58 8.40 -12.31 1.76
N PHE A 59 7.91 -13.02 0.75
CA PHE A 59 6.63 -12.67 0.12
C PHE A 59 5.50 -12.56 1.14
N ARG A 60 5.57 -13.32 2.23
CA ARG A 60 4.59 -13.25 3.30
C ARG A 60 4.54 -11.87 3.94
N THR A 61 5.67 -11.17 4.00
CA THR A 61 5.74 -9.81 4.51
C THR A 61 4.93 -8.85 3.67
N LEU A 62 5.07 -8.91 2.34
CA LEU A 62 4.29 -8.05 1.44
C LEU A 62 2.83 -8.47 1.38
N ARG A 63 2.53 -9.73 1.58
CA ARG A 63 1.14 -10.21 1.64
C ARG A 63 0.38 -9.67 2.84
N TRP A 64 1.06 -9.21 3.87
CA TRP A 64 0.42 -8.57 5.00
C TRP A 64 -0.40 -7.37 4.57
N ALA A 65 0.14 -6.52 3.70
CA ALA A 65 -0.59 -5.37 3.18
C ALA A 65 -1.89 -5.81 2.52
N LYS A 66 -1.82 -6.80 1.64
CA LYS A 66 -2.99 -7.37 0.97
C LYS A 66 -3.99 -7.93 1.97
N ARG A 67 -3.51 -8.70 2.95
CA ARG A 67 -4.36 -9.34 3.94
C ARG A 67 -5.07 -8.30 4.83
N ASP A 68 -4.34 -7.30 5.31
CA ASP A 68 -4.91 -6.25 6.15
C ASP A 68 -5.94 -5.40 5.39
N VAL A 69 -5.66 -5.10 4.12
CA VAL A 69 -6.60 -4.35 3.28
C VAL A 69 -7.85 -5.17 3.00
N LEU A 70 -7.70 -6.47 2.69
CA LEU A 70 -8.82 -7.31 2.27
C LEU A 70 -9.62 -7.91 3.41
N LYS A 71 -8.99 -8.19 4.57
CA LYS A 71 -9.65 -8.91 5.66
C LYS A 71 -9.98 -8.02 6.86
N GLY A 72 -10.82 -7.03 6.66
CA GLY A 72 -11.28 -6.19 7.77
C GLY A 72 -10.64 -4.82 7.78
N GLY A 73 -9.96 -4.46 6.68
CA GLY A 73 -9.40 -3.15 6.49
C GLY A 73 -10.24 -2.28 5.58
N LEU A 74 -9.86 -2.20 4.32
CA LEU A 74 -10.44 -1.23 3.38
C LEU A 74 -11.43 -1.84 2.40
N ASP A 75 -11.34 -3.15 2.14
CA ASP A 75 -12.15 -3.79 1.10
C ASP A 75 -13.62 -3.83 1.52
N HIS A 76 -14.49 -3.47 0.57
CA HIS A 76 -15.95 -3.46 0.74
C HIS A 76 -16.42 -2.53 1.88
N CYS A 77 -15.69 -1.45 2.10
CA CYS A 77 -15.99 -0.49 3.17
C CYS A 77 -16.22 0.92 2.61
N LEU A 78 -16.78 1.78 3.45
CA LEU A 78 -16.75 3.22 3.24
C LEU A 78 -15.47 3.74 3.87
N LEU A 79 -14.52 4.18 3.05
CA LEU A 79 -13.19 4.58 3.51
C LEU A 79 -13.24 5.71 4.53
N ASN A 80 -14.21 6.61 4.41
CA ASN A 80 -14.39 7.72 5.36
C ASN A 80 -14.66 7.25 6.78
N GLU A 81 -15.17 6.02 6.95
CA GLU A 81 -15.45 5.44 8.27
C GLU A 81 -14.28 4.60 8.80
N VAL A 82 -13.49 3.99 7.92
CA VAL A 82 -12.50 2.98 8.35
C VAL A 82 -11.08 3.51 8.41
N LEU A 83 -10.75 4.56 7.65
CA LEU A 83 -9.43 5.16 7.77
C LEU A 83 -9.30 5.89 9.10
N PRO A 84 -8.18 5.70 9.82
CA PRO A 84 -8.00 6.41 11.09
C PRO A 84 -7.88 7.91 10.91
N GLU A 85 -8.08 8.63 12.00
CA GLU A 85 -7.88 10.06 12.03
C GLU A 85 -6.47 10.41 11.52
N GLY A 86 -6.38 11.46 10.72
CA GLY A 86 -5.13 11.88 10.09
C GLY A 86 -4.98 11.42 8.64
N TYR A 87 -5.85 10.50 8.17
CA TYR A 87 -5.85 10.09 6.78
C TYR A 87 -7.17 10.46 6.11
N GLU A 88 -7.11 11.34 5.14
CA GLU A 88 -8.26 11.61 4.27
C GLU A 88 -8.36 10.51 3.20
N THR A 89 -9.46 10.50 2.45
CA THR A 89 -9.75 9.40 1.51
C THR A 89 -9.28 9.69 0.07
N THR A 90 -8.27 10.52 -0.08
CA THR A 90 -7.60 10.72 -1.37
C THR A 90 -6.69 9.53 -1.68
N ALA A 91 -6.42 9.30 -2.95
CA ALA A 91 -5.49 8.24 -3.36
C ALA A 91 -4.11 8.42 -2.69
N GLU A 92 -3.65 9.66 -2.59
CA GLU A 92 -2.37 9.99 -1.94
C GLU A 92 -2.34 9.50 -0.49
N MET A 93 -3.37 9.78 0.28
CA MET A 93 -3.38 9.43 1.71
C MET A 93 -3.72 7.96 1.94
N ILE A 94 -4.47 7.34 1.05
CA ILE A 94 -4.69 5.90 1.10
C ILE A 94 -3.36 5.16 0.85
N ALA A 95 -2.58 5.61 -0.14
CA ALA A 95 -1.26 5.04 -0.40
C ALA A 95 -0.34 5.19 0.81
N GLN A 96 -0.33 6.35 1.44
CA GLN A 96 0.44 6.58 2.65
C GLN A 96 0.00 5.67 3.80
N TYR A 97 -1.29 5.49 3.98
CA TYR A 97 -1.82 4.62 5.02
C TYR A 97 -1.35 3.17 4.82
N ILE A 98 -1.44 2.66 3.59
CA ILE A 98 -0.96 1.31 3.27
C ILE A 98 0.55 1.21 3.49
N TYR A 99 1.29 2.24 3.08
CA TYR A 99 2.74 2.31 3.31
C TYR A 99 3.07 2.26 4.80
N ASP A 100 2.44 3.11 5.60
CA ASP A 100 2.74 3.21 7.04
C ASP A 100 2.49 1.87 7.76
N LYS A 101 1.43 1.17 7.39
CA LYS A 101 1.13 -0.14 7.93
C LYS A 101 2.11 -1.21 7.47
N THR A 102 2.43 -1.22 6.18
CA THR A 102 3.31 -2.24 5.59
C THR A 102 4.75 -2.06 6.05
N LYS A 103 5.18 -0.82 6.25
CA LYS A 103 6.56 -0.50 6.64
C LYS A 103 6.98 -1.18 7.93
N LYS A 104 6.07 -1.38 8.85
CA LYS A 104 6.35 -2.05 10.13
C LYS A 104 6.78 -3.50 9.96
N GLU A 105 6.39 -4.12 8.85
CA GLU A 105 6.67 -5.54 8.56
C GLU A 105 7.87 -5.72 7.63
N VAL A 106 8.39 -4.63 7.05
CA VAL A 106 9.50 -4.68 6.10
C VAL A 106 10.82 -4.60 6.83
N PRO A 107 11.80 -5.48 6.51
CA PRO A 107 13.10 -5.46 7.16
C PRO A 107 13.88 -4.16 6.91
N GLU A 108 14.81 -3.87 7.78
CA GLU A 108 15.75 -2.77 7.57
C GLU A 108 16.57 -2.98 6.30
N GLY A 109 16.93 -1.87 5.64
CA GLY A 109 17.69 -1.89 4.41
C GLY A 109 16.85 -2.13 3.17
N VAL A 110 15.55 -2.34 3.34
CA VAL A 110 14.61 -2.51 2.23
C VAL A 110 13.81 -1.23 2.04
N ARG A 111 13.81 -0.73 0.81
CA ARG A 111 13.07 0.48 0.45
C ARG A 111 11.68 0.09 -0.03
N LEU A 112 10.67 0.63 0.62
CA LEU A 112 9.27 0.36 0.32
C LEU A 112 8.67 1.48 -0.51
N LYS A 113 7.83 1.12 -1.47
CA LYS A 113 7.01 2.06 -2.23
C LYS A 113 5.62 1.47 -2.41
N VAL A 114 4.60 2.30 -2.26
CA VAL A 114 3.21 1.90 -2.51
C VAL A 114 2.62 2.79 -3.59
N ALA A 115 2.05 2.16 -4.61
CA ALA A 115 1.32 2.82 -5.67
C ALA A 115 -0.15 2.42 -5.60
N ILE A 116 -1.03 3.35 -5.87
CA ILE A 116 -2.47 3.11 -5.89
C ILE A 116 -3.11 3.80 -7.09
N SER A 117 -4.14 3.17 -7.64
CA SER A 117 -4.92 3.68 -8.75
C SER A 117 -6.40 3.57 -8.41
N GLU A 118 -7.14 4.68 -8.52
CA GLU A 118 -8.61 4.69 -8.43
C GLU A 118 -9.23 4.28 -9.75
N THR A 119 -8.60 4.69 -10.84
CA THR A 119 -9.01 4.38 -12.21
C THR A 119 -7.80 3.84 -12.98
N PRO A 120 -8.01 3.04 -14.05
CA PRO A 120 -6.90 2.35 -14.71
C PRO A 120 -5.81 3.25 -15.30
N ASP A 121 -6.12 4.51 -15.55
CA ASP A 121 -5.22 5.41 -16.26
C ASP A 121 -4.49 6.42 -15.37
N SER A 122 -4.68 6.37 -14.06
CA SER A 122 -4.03 7.33 -13.14
C SER A 122 -3.52 6.64 -11.90
N TRP A 123 -2.25 6.90 -11.55
CA TRP A 123 -1.58 6.29 -10.41
C TRP A 123 -0.96 7.35 -9.51
N VAL A 124 -0.98 7.08 -8.22
CA VAL A 124 -0.24 7.84 -7.21
C VAL A 124 0.77 6.89 -6.55
N GLU A 125 2.00 7.37 -6.36
CA GLU A 125 3.03 6.62 -5.64
C GLU A 125 3.40 7.37 -4.37
N TYR A 126 3.62 6.63 -3.30
CA TYR A 126 4.12 7.15 -2.03
C TYR A 126 5.34 6.37 -1.59
N GLU A 127 6.40 7.08 -1.25
CA GLU A 127 7.57 6.54 -0.56
C GLU A 127 8.17 7.63 0.33
N ASP A 128 8.87 7.22 1.37
CA ASP A 128 9.52 8.16 2.28
C ASP A 128 11.02 8.18 1.98
N ASP A 129 11.50 9.30 1.42
CA ASP A 129 12.90 9.47 1.03
C ASP A 129 13.85 9.61 2.24
N ALA A 130 13.32 9.84 3.44
CA ALA A 130 14.11 9.95 4.65
C ALA A 130 14.65 8.59 5.15
N GLU A 131 14.22 7.51 4.52
CA GLU A 131 14.61 6.15 4.93
C GLU A 131 15.88 5.65 4.26
#